data_ea6d1db4bd2a0a4f2e4355b31a4e1de6
#
_entry.id   ea6d1db4bd2a0a4f2e4355b31a4e1de6
#
_cell.length_a   1.000
_cell.length_b   1.000
_cell.length_c   1.000
_cell.angle_alpha   90.00
_cell.angle_beta   90.00
_cell.angle_gamma   90.00
#
_symmetry.space_group_name_H-M   'P 1'
#
loop_
_entity.id
_entity.type
_entity.pdbx_description
1 polymer ?
#
loop_
_entity_poly.entity_id
_entity_poly.type
_entity_poly.pdbx_seq_one_letter_code
_entity_poly.pdbx_strand_id
1 'polypeptide(L)'
;MRVLRYAALLLSVVTLAGCGNEVEVELVWGGPPQPDPGGVVSVNGFRTFQDNVDEHWEGSAAMAAAEFLRLDERTVTRTTIDGKASSEGTGPQTVTVTLDGLLDDSIRAERWTLGFEQVNETYRLTAALREQRCQPGRGHQEFSAEPCV
;
A
#
# COMPACT_ATOMS: atom_id res chain seq x y z
N MET A 1 -21.12 -73.27 0.25
CA MET A 1 -21.81 -72.05 0.60
C MET A 1 -20.98 -71.31 1.66
N ARG A 2 -20.31 -70.22 1.24
CA ARG A 2 -19.48 -69.39 2.14
C ARG A 2 -20.34 -68.22 2.61
N VAL A 3 -20.60 -68.13 3.91
CA VAL A 3 -21.32 -67.04 4.55
C VAL A 3 -20.30 -65.94 4.89
N LEU A 4 -20.39 -64.80 4.18
CA LEU A 4 -19.58 -63.64 4.43
C LEU A 4 -20.18 -62.84 5.59
N ARG A 5 -19.46 -62.73 6.71
CA ARG A 5 -19.84 -61.93 7.86
C ARG A 5 -19.29 -60.52 7.62
N TYR A 6 -20.18 -59.54 7.43
CA TYR A 6 -19.83 -58.12 7.44
C TYR A 6 -19.73 -57.63 8.88
N ALA A 7 -18.52 -57.28 9.29
CA ALA A 7 -18.30 -56.55 10.53
C ALA A 7 -18.57 -55.07 10.30
N ALA A 8 -19.61 -54.55 10.86
CA ALA A 8 -19.91 -53.12 10.84
C ALA A 8 -18.95 -52.39 11.80
N LEU A 9 -18.01 -51.61 11.23
CA LEU A 9 -17.17 -50.72 12.01
C LEU A 9 -17.99 -49.44 12.32
N LEU A 10 -18.40 -49.28 13.57
CA LEU A 10 -18.99 -48.05 14.08
C LEU A 10 -17.85 -47.02 14.26
N LEU A 11 -17.75 -46.09 13.30
CA LEU A 11 -16.90 -44.92 13.49
C LEU A 11 -17.59 -43.94 14.42
N SER A 12 -17.13 -43.85 15.65
CA SER A 12 -17.56 -42.81 16.59
C SER A 12 -16.92 -41.51 16.17
N VAL A 13 -17.71 -40.62 15.58
CA VAL A 13 -17.28 -39.24 15.33
C VAL A 13 -17.36 -38.48 16.64
N VAL A 14 -16.20 -38.27 17.27
CA VAL A 14 -16.08 -37.34 18.40
C VAL A 14 -16.02 -35.93 17.80
N THR A 15 -17.15 -35.23 17.85
CA THR A 15 -17.18 -33.78 17.55
C THR A 15 -16.56 -33.06 18.75
N LEU A 16 -15.31 -32.73 18.66
CA LEU A 16 -14.69 -31.74 19.53
C LEU A 16 -15.29 -30.38 19.12
N ALA A 17 -16.23 -29.87 19.90
CA ALA A 17 -16.64 -28.50 19.91
C ALA A 17 -15.45 -27.66 20.44
N GLY A 18 -14.46 -27.42 19.60
CA GLY A 18 -13.46 -26.40 19.84
C GLY A 18 -14.12 -25.04 19.65
N CYS A 19 -14.15 -24.19 20.69
CA CYS A 19 -14.33 -22.77 20.53
C CYS A 19 -13.19 -22.31 19.62
N GLY A 20 -13.45 -22.22 18.31
CA GLY A 20 -12.53 -21.63 17.37
C GLY A 20 -12.49 -20.15 17.66
N ASN A 21 -11.41 -19.68 18.29
CA ASN A 21 -10.97 -18.32 18.08
C ASN A 21 -10.63 -18.26 16.60
N GLU A 22 -11.54 -17.73 15.79
CA GLU A 22 -11.18 -17.27 14.45
C GLU A 22 -10.14 -16.18 14.66
N VAL A 23 -8.90 -16.51 14.36
CA VAL A 23 -7.83 -15.50 14.30
C VAL A 23 -8.13 -14.70 13.04
N GLU A 24 -8.79 -13.57 13.20
CA GLU A 24 -8.93 -12.58 12.15
C GLU A 24 -7.51 -12.11 11.81
N VAL A 25 -7.00 -12.58 10.68
CA VAL A 25 -5.70 -12.10 10.17
C VAL A 25 -5.96 -10.75 9.53
N GLU A 26 -5.64 -9.69 10.26
CA GLU A 26 -5.67 -8.33 9.73
C GLU A 26 -4.62 -8.23 8.62
N LEU A 27 -5.09 -7.92 7.40
CA LEU A 27 -4.20 -7.64 6.28
C LEU A 27 -3.60 -6.25 6.47
N VAL A 28 -2.28 -6.20 6.63
CA VAL A 28 -1.55 -4.95 6.81
C VAL A 28 -0.64 -4.71 5.60
N TRP A 29 -0.72 -3.52 5.02
CA TRP A 29 0.21 -3.09 3.99
C TRP A 29 1.57 -2.74 4.60
N GLY A 30 2.64 -3.34 4.07
CA GLY A 30 4.02 -3.14 4.58
C GLY A 30 4.73 -1.90 4.06
N GLY A 31 4.06 -1.06 3.26
CA GLY A 31 4.66 0.12 2.65
C GLY A 31 5.21 -0.11 1.23
N PRO A 32 5.57 0.98 0.51
CA PRO A 32 6.02 0.90 -0.87
C PRO A 32 7.36 0.17 -0.99
N PRO A 33 7.54 -0.64 -2.06
CA PRO A 33 8.83 -1.24 -2.35
C PRO A 33 9.85 -0.19 -2.81
N GLN A 34 11.11 -0.59 -2.90
CA GLN A 34 12.17 0.29 -3.41
C GLN A 34 11.89 0.68 -4.86
N PRO A 35 12.14 1.96 -5.25
CA PRO A 35 12.03 2.40 -6.61
C PRO A 35 13.09 1.74 -7.51
N ASP A 36 12.80 1.69 -8.82
CA ASP A 36 13.81 1.42 -9.82
C ASP A 36 14.77 2.62 -10.00
N PRO A 37 15.82 2.52 -10.80
CA PRO A 37 16.76 3.63 -11.04
C PRO A 37 16.12 4.89 -11.66
N GLY A 38 14.95 4.76 -12.28
CA GLY A 38 14.15 5.87 -12.81
C GLY A 38 13.17 6.45 -11.82
N GLY A 39 13.14 5.94 -10.58
CA GLY A 39 12.23 6.39 -9.54
C GLY A 39 10.85 5.75 -9.59
N VAL A 40 10.58 4.88 -10.56
CA VAL A 40 9.29 4.18 -10.66
C VAL A 40 9.18 3.13 -9.56
N VAL A 41 8.04 3.12 -8.87
CA VAL A 41 7.75 2.19 -7.78
C VAL A 41 6.64 1.24 -8.20
N SER A 42 6.86 -0.05 -8.01
CA SER A 42 5.83 -1.06 -8.30
C SER A 42 4.61 -0.88 -7.39
N VAL A 43 3.43 -0.81 -8.00
CA VAL A 43 2.14 -0.68 -7.29
C VAL A 43 1.40 -1.99 -7.15
N ASN A 44 1.91 -3.08 -7.72
CA ASN A 44 1.20 -4.36 -7.81
C ASN A 44 0.84 -4.94 -6.43
N GLY A 45 1.76 -4.87 -5.47
CA GLY A 45 1.53 -5.36 -4.11
C GLY A 45 0.42 -4.58 -3.40
N PHE A 46 0.40 -3.26 -3.54
CA PHE A 46 -0.65 -2.42 -2.96
C PHE A 46 -2.00 -2.63 -3.65
N ARG A 47 -2.02 -2.80 -4.96
CA ARG A 47 -3.25 -3.14 -5.69
C ARG A 47 -3.83 -4.47 -5.23
N THR A 48 -2.99 -5.48 -5.01
CA THR A 48 -3.42 -6.76 -4.44
C THR A 48 -3.96 -6.57 -3.02
N PHE A 49 -3.35 -5.72 -2.21
CA PHE A 49 -3.86 -5.37 -0.88
C PHE A 49 -5.22 -4.70 -0.98
N GLN A 50 -5.39 -3.67 -1.84
CA GLN A 50 -6.68 -3.02 -2.10
C GLN A 50 -7.77 -4.00 -2.55
N ASP A 51 -7.44 -5.03 -3.33
CA ASP A 51 -8.40 -6.04 -3.79
C ASP A 51 -8.92 -6.96 -2.67
N ASN A 52 -8.27 -6.96 -1.51
CA ASN A 52 -8.58 -7.85 -0.38
C ASN A 52 -9.03 -7.10 0.88
N VAL A 53 -9.16 -5.79 0.82
CA VAL A 53 -9.71 -4.96 1.91
C VAL A 53 -10.94 -4.20 1.42
N ASP A 54 -11.74 -3.69 2.35
CA ASP A 54 -12.91 -2.83 2.09
C ASP A 54 -12.86 -1.72 3.13
N GLU A 55 -11.98 -0.75 2.90
CA GLU A 55 -11.65 0.27 3.88
C GLU A 55 -12.08 1.67 3.41
N HIS A 56 -12.56 2.48 4.33
CA HIS A 56 -13.08 3.82 4.02
C HIS A 56 -12.05 4.76 3.38
N TRP A 57 -10.74 4.52 3.58
CA TRP A 57 -9.69 5.33 2.95
C TRP A 57 -9.64 5.14 1.43
N GLU A 58 -10.17 4.06 0.89
CA GLU A 58 -10.24 3.82 -0.56
C GLU A 58 -11.18 4.80 -1.28
N GLY A 59 -12.12 5.41 -0.57
CA GLY A 59 -13.02 6.45 -1.10
C GLY A 59 -12.33 7.79 -1.37
N SER A 60 -11.04 7.94 -1.11
CA SER A 60 -10.27 9.15 -1.35
C SER A 60 -8.87 8.84 -1.87
N ALA A 61 -8.51 9.43 -3.03
CA ALA A 61 -7.16 9.27 -3.58
C ALA A 61 -6.07 9.77 -2.61
N ALA A 62 -6.34 10.85 -1.87
CA ALA A 62 -5.40 11.37 -0.88
C ALA A 62 -5.23 10.43 0.32
N MET A 63 -6.31 9.81 0.80
CA MET A 63 -6.24 8.83 1.89
C MET A 63 -5.58 7.53 1.43
N ALA A 64 -5.90 7.05 0.21
CA ALA A 64 -5.22 5.90 -0.37
C ALA A 64 -3.71 6.15 -0.58
N ALA A 65 -3.32 7.38 -0.93
CA ALA A 65 -1.92 7.79 -1.00
C ALA A 65 -1.24 7.75 0.37
N ALA A 66 -1.92 8.22 1.41
CA ALA A 66 -1.42 8.18 2.79
C ALA A 66 -1.22 6.74 3.28
N GLU A 67 -2.15 5.84 2.98
CA GLU A 67 -2.05 4.42 3.29
C GLU A 67 -0.90 3.76 2.51
N PHE A 68 -0.82 3.98 1.19
CA PHE A 68 0.27 3.45 0.37
C PHE A 68 1.64 3.81 0.93
N LEU A 69 1.82 5.05 1.36
CA LEU A 69 3.08 5.57 1.89
C LEU A 69 3.31 5.27 3.37
N ARG A 70 2.33 4.69 4.08
CA ARG A 70 2.36 4.50 5.54
C ARG A 70 2.74 5.79 6.26
N LEU A 71 1.97 6.86 5.98
CA LEU A 71 2.27 8.18 6.56
C LEU A 71 2.11 8.21 8.07
N ASP A 72 1.31 7.32 8.63
CA ASP A 72 1.13 7.08 10.07
C ASP A 72 2.44 6.63 10.78
N GLU A 73 3.35 5.99 10.05
CA GLU A 73 4.64 5.50 10.55
C GLU A 73 5.83 6.42 10.20
N ARG A 74 5.59 7.48 9.40
CA ARG A 74 6.65 8.36 8.93
C ARG A 74 6.95 9.48 9.93
N THR A 75 8.20 9.64 10.30
CA THR A 75 8.67 10.78 11.08
C THR A 75 9.34 11.79 10.17
N VAL A 76 8.65 12.91 9.92
CA VAL A 76 9.11 14.02 9.06
C VAL A 76 8.71 15.36 9.67
N THR A 77 9.39 16.43 9.28
CA THR A 77 9.06 17.77 9.78
C THR A 77 7.78 18.30 9.15
N ARG A 78 7.54 18.02 7.88
CA ARG A 78 6.37 18.48 7.14
C ARG A 78 5.92 17.44 6.13
N THR A 79 4.61 17.21 6.09
CA THR A 79 3.93 16.46 5.03
C THR A 79 2.98 17.39 4.29
N THR A 80 3.04 17.40 2.97
CA THR A 80 2.10 18.11 2.10
C THR A 80 1.46 17.11 1.15
N ILE A 81 0.15 17.15 1.00
CA ILE A 81 -0.61 16.30 0.09
C ILE A 81 -1.41 17.21 -0.83
N ASP A 82 -1.11 17.19 -2.12
CA ASP A 82 -1.78 17.96 -3.16
C ASP A 82 -2.47 17.01 -4.14
N GLY A 83 -3.79 17.12 -4.29
CA GLY A 83 -4.59 16.34 -5.22
C GLY A 83 -4.99 17.17 -6.44
N LYS A 84 -4.86 16.59 -7.63
CA LYS A 84 -5.39 17.13 -8.89
C LYS A 84 -6.39 16.14 -9.46
N ALA A 85 -7.66 16.52 -9.47
CA ALA A 85 -8.72 15.78 -10.14
C ALA A 85 -8.88 16.25 -11.59
N SER A 86 -9.56 15.46 -12.41
CA SER A 86 -10.07 15.91 -13.70
C SER A 86 -11.05 17.09 -13.51
N SER A 87 -11.22 17.91 -14.56
CA SER A 87 -12.11 19.08 -14.51
C SER A 87 -13.58 18.76 -14.18
N GLU A 88 -13.99 17.52 -14.36
CA GLU A 88 -15.34 17.03 -14.08
C GLU A 88 -15.49 16.40 -12.68
N GLY A 89 -14.42 16.39 -11.88
CA GLY A 89 -14.43 15.84 -10.52
C GLY A 89 -14.49 14.31 -10.44
N THR A 90 -14.66 13.65 -11.58
CA THR A 90 -14.68 12.19 -11.71
C THR A 90 -13.56 11.75 -12.67
N GLY A 91 -13.02 10.54 -12.49
CA GLY A 91 -11.99 9.97 -13.35
C GLY A 91 -10.59 9.98 -12.74
N PRO A 92 -9.53 9.92 -13.55
CA PRO A 92 -8.16 9.82 -13.06
C PRO A 92 -7.77 10.99 -12.17
N GLN A 93 -7.11 10.71 -11.08
CA GLN A 93 -6.56 11.71 -10.15
C GLN A 93 -5.05 11.51 -10.01
N THR A 94 -4.34 12.62 -9.81
CA THR A 94 -2.93 12.59 -9.44
C THR A 94 -2.79 13.20 -8.05
N VAL A 95 -2.12 12.48 -7.15
CA VAL A 95 -1.79 12.96 -5.81
C VAL A 95 -0.29 13.11 -5.70
N THR A 96 0.16 14.30 -5.31
CA THR A 96 1.56 14.57 -5.01
C THR A 96 1.72 14.67 -3.51
N VAL A 97 2.58 13.83 -2.94
CA VAL A 97 2.94 13.86 -1.51
C VAL A 97 4.38 14.29 -1.38
N THR A 98 4.62 15.34 -0.61
CA THR A 98 5.98 15.83 -0.29
C THR A 98 6.23 15.63 1.19
N LEU A 99 7.31 14.91 1.51
CA LEU A 99 7.81 14.68 2.85
C LEU A 99 9.11 15.47 3.01
N ASP A 100 9.13 16.50 3.84
CA ASP A 100 10.28 17.37 4.05
C ASP A 100 10.82 17.25 5.48
N GLY A 101 12.13 17.33 5.62
CA GLY A 101 12.80 17.17 6.90
C GLY A 101 12.83 15.71 7.37
N LEU A 102 13.20 14.82 6.47
CA LEU A 102 13.48 13.42 6.78
C LEU A 102 14.67 13.31 7.75
N LEU A 103 14.61 12.34 8.66
CA LEU A 103 15.72 11.98 9.56
C LEU A 103 16.70 11.06 8.82
N ASP A 104 17.30 11.58 7.74
CA ASP A 104 18.22 10.88 6.88
C ASP A 104 19.44 11.76 6.59
N ASP A 105 20.64 11.17 6.60
CA ASP A 105 21.91 11.89 6.46
C ASP A 105 22.13 12.39 5.03
N SER A 106 21.51 11.77 4.04
CA SER A 106 21.70 12.04 2.62
C SER A 106 20.46 12.70 2.00
N ILE A 107 19.25 12.25 2.39
CA ILE A 107 17.99 12.69 1.80
C ILE A 107 17.33 13.71 2.73
N ARG A 108 17.08 14.91 2.21
CA ARG A 108 16.36 15.97 2.90
C ARG A 108 14.84 15.84 2.74
N ALA A 109 14.40 15.55 1.52
CA ALA A 109 12.99 15.48 1.20
C ALA A 109 12.71 14.40 0.15
N GLU A 110 11.51 13.80 0.21
CA GLU A 110 10.94 12.94 -0.82
C GLU A 110 9.72 13.60 -1.44
N ARG A 111 9.53 13.40 -2.75
CA ARG A 111 8.31 13.74 -3.46
C ARG A 111 7.80 12.48 -4.16
N TRP A 112 6.54 12.17 -3.88
CA TRP A 112 5.84 11.06 -4.49
C TRP A 112 4.75 11.58 -5.41
N THR A 113 4.71 11.11 -6.65
CA THR A 113 3.64 11.39 -7.59
C THR A 113 2.88 10.09 -7.83
N LEU A 114 1.63 10.07 -7.42
CA LEU A 114 0.78 8.88 -7.39
C LEU A 114 -0.41 9.08 -8.32
N GLY A 115 -0.58 8.15 -9.26
CA GLY A 115 -1.70 8.13 -10.19
C GLY A 115 -2.79 7.19 -9.68
N PHE A 116 -4.02 7.65 -9.71
CA PHE A 116 -5.21 6.88 -9.33
C PHE A 116 -6.24 6.88 -10.45
N GLU A 117 -6.93 5.77 -10.59
CA GLU A 117 -8.18 5.67 -11.35
C GLU A 117 -9.35 5.49 -10.38
N GLN A 118 -10.49 6.06 -10.71
CA GLN A 118 -11.71 5.83 -9.95
C GLN A 118 -12.42 4.58 -10.50
N VAL A 119 -12.66 3.63 -9.60
CA VAL A 119 -13.42 2.40 -9.87
C VAL A 119 -14.61 2.37 -8.92
N ASN A 120 -15.81 2.63 -9.42
CA ASN A 120 -17.01 2.85 -8.60
C ASN A 120 -16.79 4.01 -7.61
N GLU A 121 -16.86 3.73 -6.31
CA GLU A 121 -16.70 4.72 -5.23
C GLU A 121 -15.28 4.72 -4.64
N THR A 122 -14.37 3.92 -5.19
CA THR A 122 -13.00 3.78 -4.68
C THR A 122 -11.95 4.30 -5.67
N TYR A 123 -10.77 4.63 -5.16
CA TYR A 123 -9.61 5.08 -5.92
C TYR A 123 -8.52 4.00 -5.89
N ARG A 124 -8.21 3.46 -7.07
CA ARG A 124 -7.22 2.41 -7.25
C ARG A 124 -5.89 3.00 -7.72
N LEU A 125 -4.82 2.69 -7.02
CA LEU A 125 -3.47 3.14 -7.38
C LEU A 125 -3.02 2.49 -8.69
N THR A 126 -2.60 3.30 -9.67
CA THR A 126 -2.18 2.84 -11.00
C THR A 126 -0.70 3.08 -11.29
N ALA A 127 -0.12 4.10 -10.68
CA ALA A 127 1.28 4.47 -10.88
C ALA A 127 1.86 5.14 -9.63
N ALA A 128 3.16 4.96 -9.41
CA ALA A 128 3.90 5.64 -8.37
C ALA A 128 5.31 6.01 -8.87
N LEU A 129 5.70 7.26 -8.65
CA LEU A 129 7.03 7.79 -8.91
C LEU A 129 7.57 8.39 -7.62
N ARG A 130 8.79 8.03 -7.24
CA ARG A 130 9.52 8.63 -6.13
C ARG A 130 10.69 9.45 -6.66
N GLU A 131 10.77 10.68 -6.21
CA GLU A 131 11.92 11.56 -6.39
C GLU A 131 12.41 12.02 -5.02
N GLN A 132 13.68 12.38 -4.95
CA GLN A 132 14.29 12.83 -3.71
C GLN A 132 15.07 14.12 -3.93
N ARG A 133 15.24 14.91 -2.86
CA ARG A 133 16.11 16.05 -2.77
C ARG A 133 17.18 15.76 -1.73
N CYS A 134 18.42 15.97 -2.09
CA CYS A 134 19.53 15.64 -1.21
C CYS A 134 19.77 16.69 -0.12
N GLN A 135 20.40 16.29 0.96
CA GLN A 135 20.96 17.22 1.93
C GLN A 135 22.04 18.09 1.24
N PRO A 136 22.30 19.31 1.71
CA PRO A 136 23.37 20.15 1.18
C PRO A 136 24.71 19.40 1.17
N GLY A 137 25.36 19.37 0.00
CA GLY A 137 26.63 18.66 -0.18
C GLY A 137 26.53 17.14 -0.42
N ARG A 138 25.29 16.59 -0.47
CA ARG A 138 25.05 15.16 -0.69
C ARG A 138 24.45 14.86 -2.09
N GLY A 139 24.49 15.83 -2.99
CA GLY A 139 23.99 15.66 -4.37
C GLY A 139 23.08 16.79 -4.80
N HIS A 140 22.11 16.45 -5.65
CA HIS A 140 21.21 17.41 -6.29
C HIS A 140 20.27 18.10 -5.29
N GLN A 141 19.98 19.38 -5.54
CA GLN A 141 19.13 20.20 -4.68
C GLN A 141 17.70 20.35 -5.25
N GLU A 142 17.47 19.90 -6.48
CA GLU A 142 16.16 19.73 -7.08
C GLU A 142 15.65 18.30 -6.85
N PHE A 143 14.35 18.08 -6.98
CA PHE A 143 13.81 16.72 -6.94
C PHE A 143 14.22 15.94 -8.18
N SER A 144 14.77 14.75 -7.96
CA SER A 144 15.24 13.82 -8.98
C SER A 144 15.10 12.38 -8.52
N ALA A 145 15.02 11.45 -9.46
CA ALA A 145 15.08 10.02 -9.17
C ALA A 145 16.52 9.54 -8.84
N GLU A 146 17.52 10.35 -9.12
CA GLU A 146 18.93 10.01 -8.85
C GLU A 146 19.17 9.86 -7.34
N PRO A 147 19.99 8.87 -6.91
CA PRO A 147 20.31 8.68 -5.51
C PRO A 147 21.17 9.82 -4.95
N CYS A 148 20.97 10.14 -3.67
CA CYS A 148 21.87 11.00 -2.90
C CYS A 148 23.09 10.21 -2.42
N VAL A 149 24.20 10.89 -2.16
CA VAL A 149 25.49 10.29 -1.73
C VAL A 149 25.79 10.57 -0.26
#